data_c0ac97eed3f41706099f47cd09b8e1ef
#
_entry.id   c0ac97eed3f41706099f47cd09b8e1ef
#
_cell.length_a   1.000
_cell.length_b   1.000
_cell.length_c   1.000
_cell.angle_alpha   90.00
_cell.angle_beta   90.00
_cell.angle_gamma   90.00
#
_symmetry.space_group_name_H-M   'P 1'
#
loop_
_entity.id
_entity.type
_entity.pdbx_description
1 polymer ?
#
loop_
_entity_poly.entity_id
_entity_poly.type
_entity_poly.pdbx_seq_one_letter_code
_entity_poly.pdbx_strand_id
1 'polypeptide(L)'
;MENAGRLETIKDEHPSGLRRSVGFYGLMFVSLGSIIGSGWLLGALNAAQVAGPASVLSWILAACMLALLALTYAELGATYPVAGGSARFPYYSHGPIAGFTAGWASWLQAVFIAPIEVLAAITYVNSVGWVNIHFNMINKVGESAGLLNGRGLVMALILMVLFTTINLAGAKFLSDSNVIVVIWKTAVPVLAIAVVAWLQFKPANFHAGGGFMPFGFHGVFAALTGGVVFALQGFEQAVQLAGEARNPKRDLSRAILTAMAIGAVLYALLQIVMIGGLDPANIVNGWSKPLGTDPSDYGAWYTLALAVGAGWLAKVLIIDAVISPAGTGVVYVATTARLSYALGEEREMPRALATTNRKGVPVVSIIVGSVIGSLAFGPFKSWNALVSVVTGATAIMYAFAPVSLASLHKVDGVRSRSYRVPMPALVLPAAFCSANLIIYWGGFETTWKLACAMAVGLMLFAIGAWRFGTGAQRTIRNAFWIGPWFAGQVLIGWLGRYGNGSRNLLPDWVDIIVVTLFSLAIFYWAVSLTLTSEGTAAAVAKDAQQIEDDKRV
;
A
#
# COMPACT_ATOMS: atom_id res chain seq x y z
N MET A 1 4.98 10.43 62.12
CA MET A 1 3.93 9.65 61.43
C MET A 1 3.16 10.63 60.56
N GLU A 2 3.65 10.91 59.36
CA GLU A 2 2.88 11.62 58.33
C GLU A 2 3.80 11.81 57.12
N ASN A 3 3.92 10.79 56.27
CA ASN A 3 4.45 10.84 54.90
C ASN A 3 4.31 9.47 54.21
N ALA A 4 3.10 8.92 54.26
CA ALA A 4 2.75 7.72 53.51
C ALA A 4 1.48 8.02 52.69
N GLY A 5 1.60 8.72 51.57
CA GLY A 5 0.40 9.00 50.78
C GLY A 5 0.61 9.94 49.63
N ARG A 6 1.60 9.65 48.78
CA ARG A 6 1.61 10.15 47.39
C ARG A 6 2.52 9.29 46.50
N LEU A 7 2.13 8.05 46.31
CA LEU A 7 2.46 7.35 45.08
C LEU A 7 1.47 7.86 44.02
N GLU A 8 1.67 9.08 43.55
CA GLU A 8 1.07 9.54 42.33
C GLU A 8 1.55 8.63 41.22
N THR A 9 0.61 7.97 40.61
CA THR A 9 0.75 7.25 39.34
C THR A 9 1.62 8.08 38.41
N ILE A 10 2.88 7.64 38.23
CA ILE A 10 3.72 8.08 37.13
C ILE A 10 2.97 7.67 35.87
N LYS A 11 2.23 8.61 35.28
CA LYS A 11 1.73 8.46 33.93
C LYS A 11 2.92 8.17 33.06
N ASP A 12 2.93 7.00 32.41
CA ASP A 12 3.88 6.64 31.37
C ASP A 12 3.77 7.63 30.20
N GLU A 13 4.31 8.82 30.36
CA GLU A 13 4.53 9.79 29.30
C GLU A 13 5.83 9.40 28.61
N HIS A 14 5.66 8.81 27.43
CA HIS A 14 6.77 8.48 26.55
C HIS A 14 7.25 9.70 25.73
N PRO A 15 8.50 9.66 25.27
CA PRO A 15 9.17 10.79 24.61
C PRO A 15 8.54 11.39 23.33
N SER A 16 7.45 10.91 22.79
CA SER A 16 6.93 11.32 21.48
C SER A 16 5.86 12.43 21.49
N GLY A 17 5.52 13.05 22.61
CA GLY A 17 4.39 14.00 22.66
C GLY A 17 3.02 13.38 22.29
N LEU A 18 3.02 12.21 21.67
CA LEU A 18 1.85 11.47 21.23
C LEU A 18 1.26 10.69 22.42
N ARG A 19 -0.05 10.82 22.67
CA ARG A 19 -0.74 10.05 23.71
C ARG A 19 -0.84 8.59 23.28
N ARG A 20 -0.33 7.66 24.09
CA ARG A 20 -0.51 6.22 23.90
C ARG A 20 -1.94 5.80 24.24
N SER A 21 -2.83 5.98 23.29
CA SER A 21 -4.27 5.71 23.47
C SER A 21 -4.77 4.53 22.63
N VAL A 22 -4.06 4.16 21.56
CA VAL A 22 -4.53 3.18 20.58
C VAL A 22 -4.21 1.76 21.04
N GLY A 23 -5.24 0.96 21.30
CA GLY A 23 -5.11 -0.46 21.65
C GLY A 23 -5.10 -1.37 20.41
N PHE A 24 -5.05 -2.69 20.67
CA PHE A 24 -5.02 -3.73 19.63
C PHE A 24 -6.07 -3.55 18.54
N TYR A 25 -7.34 -3.38 18.90
CA TYR A 25 -8.43 -3.22 17.93
C TYR A 25 -8.28 -1.96 17.09
N GLY A 26 -7.82 -0.85 17.68
CA GLY A 26 -7.58 0.39 16.96
C GLY A 26 -6.49 0.21 15.90
N LEU A 27 -5.36 -0.41 16.25
CA LEU A 27 -4.27 -0.70 15.33
C LEU A 27 -4.70 -1.69 14.23
N MET A 28 -5.43 -2.73 14.59
CA MET A 28 -5.97 -3.71 13.64
C MET A 28 -6.95 -3.05 12.66
N PHE A 29 -7.87 -2.22 13.14
CA PHE A 29 -8.84 -1.54 12.27
C PHE A 29 -8.19 -0.50 11.36
N VAL A 30 -7.13 0.16 11.79
CA VAL A 30 -6.36 1.05 10.91
C VAL A 30 -5.72 0.28 9.76
N SER A 31 -5.07 -0.85 10.04
CA SER A 31 -4.53 -1.72 9.00
C SER A 31 -5.63 -2.32 8.13
N LEU A 32 -6.68 -2.89 8.71
CA LEU A 32 -7.79 -3.50 7.96
C LEU A 32 -8.54 -2.46 7.12
N GLY A 33 -8.79 -1.27 7.67
CA GLY A 33 -9.41 -0.16 6.96
C GLY A 33 -8.57 0.38 5.80
N SER A 34 -7.24 0.21 5.87
CA SER A 34 -6.33 0.55 4.77
C SER A 34 -6.28 -0.56 3.71
N ILE A 35 -6.37 -1.84 4.12
CA ILE A 35 -6.47 -2.99 3.21
C ILE A 35 -7.79 -2.96 2.43
N ILE A 36 -8.92 -2.67 3.08
CA ILE A 36 -10.23 -2.66 2.43
C ILE A 36 -10.50 -1.24 1.87
N GLY A 37 -10.04 -0.99 0.65
CA GLY A 37 -10.30 0.22 -0.15
C GLY A 37 -11.00 -0.13 -1.46
N SER A 38 -10.69 0.58 -2.54
CA SER A 38 -11.21 0.27 -3.89
C SER A 38 -10.76 -1.10 -4.43
N GLY A 39 -9.73 -1.71 -3.85
CA GLY A 39 -9.22 -3.01 -4.28
C GLY A 39 -10.28 -4.12 -4.28
N TRP A 40 -11.20 -4.15 -3.31
CA TRP A 40 -12.24 -5.15 -3.27
C TRP A 40 -13.30 -4.97 -4.37
N LEU A 41 -13.55 -3.72 -4.78
CA LEU A 41 -14.53 -3.39 -5.80
C LEU A 41 -14.12 -3.84 -7.21
N LEU A 42 -12.82 -3.71 -7.52
CA LEU A 42 -12.31 -3.87 -8.88
C LEU A 42 -11.31 -5.03 -9.03
N GLY A 43 -10.58 -5.39 -7.96
CA GLY A 43 -9.47 -6.33 -8.02
C GLY A 43 -9.88 -7.73 -8.48
N ALA A 44 -11.02 -8.25 -8.02
CA ALA A 44 -11.48 -9.60 -8.40
C ALA A 44 -11.84 -9.71 -9.88
N LEU A 45 -12.48 -8.70 -10.44
CA LEU A 45 -12.80 -8.65 -11.88
C LEU A 45 -11.53 -8.56 -12.72
N ASN A 46 -10.65 -7.61 -12.39
CA ASN A 46 -9.40 -7.41 -13.13
C ASN A 46 -8.51 -8.65 -13.10
N ALA A 47 -8.42 -9.31 -11.95
CA ALA A 47 -7.67 -10.56 -11.84
C ALA A 47 -8.29 -11.69 -12.67
N ALA A 48 -9.64 -11.80 -12.71
CA ALA A 48 -10.32 -12.78 -13.52
C ALA A 48 -10.13 -12.53 -15.03
N GLN A 49 -10.11 -11.27 -15.48
CA GLN A 49 -9.85 -10.91 -16.88
C GLN A 49 -8.45 -11.34 -17.36
N VAL A 50 -7.46 -11.31 -16.48
CA VAL A 50 -6.04 -11.56 -16.80
C VAL A 50 -5.65 -13.02 -16.57
N ALA A 51 -6.22 -13.68 -15.56
CA ALA A 51 -5.82 -15.03 -15.14
C ALA A 51 -6.95 -16.07 -15.25
N GLY A 52 -8.18 -15.66 -15.53
CA GLY A 52 -9.32 -16.53 -15.49
C GLY A 52 -9.57 -17.09 -14.08
N PRO A 53 -10.03 -18.36 -13.95
CA PRO A 53 -10.22 -19.00 -12.64
C PRO A 53 -8.94 -19.11 -11.81
N ALA A 54 -7.77 -19.21 -12.46
CA ALA A 54 -6.47 -19.25 -11.79
C ALA A 54 -6.12 -17.95 -11.03
N SER A 55 -6.90 -16.88 -11.19
CA SER A 55 -6.78 -15.67 -10.35
C SER A 55 -6.90 -15.97 -8.85
N VAL A 56 -7.58 -17.04 -8.43
CA VAL A 56 -7.57 -17.52 -7.04
C VAL A 56 -6.15 -17.82 -6.57
N LEU A 57 -5.32 -18.41 -7.43
CA LEU A 57 -3.91 -18.67 -7.10
C LEU A 57 -3.12 -17.37 -6.96
N SER A 58 -3.46 -16.34 -7.75
CA SER A 58 -2.83 -15.00 -7.62
C SER A 58 -3.09 -14.39 -6.23
N TRP A 59 -4.32 -14.52 -5.70
CA TRP A 59 -4.65 -14.06 -4.35
C TRP A 59 -3.89 -14.83 -3.26
N ILE A 60 -3.80 -16.15 -3.38
CA ILE A 60 -3.05 -16.98 -2.44
C ILE A 60 -1.56 -16.63 -2.49
N LEU A 61 -0.99 -16.51 -3.69
CA LEU A 61 0.42 -16.15 -3.86
C LEU A 61 0.72 -14.76 -3.29
N ALA A 62 -0.11 -13.75 -3.61
CA ALA A 62 0.03 -12.40 -3.06
C ALA A 62 -0.06 -12.41 -1.53
N ALA A 63 -1.03 -13.15 -0.97
CA ALA A 63 -1.18 -13.28 0.47
C ALA A 63 0.08 -13.90 1.13
N CYS A 64 0.65 -14.95 0.53
CA CYS A 64 1.89 -15.55 1.03
C CYS A 64 3.08 -14.58 0.95
N MET A 65 3.26 -13.89 -0.18
CA MET A 65 4.34 -12.93 -0.37
C MET A 65 4.24 -11.75 0.59
N LEU A 66 3.05 -11.18 0.74
CA LEU A 66 2.81 -10.06 1.65
C LEU A 66 2.83 -10.49 3.11
N ALA A 67 2.47 -11.74 3.44
CA ALA A 67 2.62 -12.28 4.79
C ALA A 67 4.09 -12.34 5.21
N LEU A 68 5.02 -12.74 4.33
CA LEU A 68 6.46 -12.69 4.61
C LEU A 68 6.92 -11.27 4.96
N LEU A 69 6.43 -10.27 4.22
CA LEU A 69 6.71 -8.86 4.49
C LEU A 69 6.04 -8.38 5.79
N ALA A 70 4.80 -8.75 6.03
CA ALA A 70 4.08 -8.42 7.25
C ALA A 70 4.76 -8.98 8.52
N LEU A 71 5.34 -10.19 8.45
CA LEU A 71 6.16 -10.76 9.52
C LEU A 71 7.36 -9.85 9.86
N THR A 72 8.03 -9.29 8.84
CA THR A 72 9.17 -8.38 9.06
C THR A 72 8.74 -7.08 9.72
N TYR A 73 7.64 -6.48 9.27
CA TYR A 73 7.06 -5.28 9.87
C TYR A 73 6.54 -5.53 11.30
N ALA A 74 5.99 -6.72 11.56
CA ALA A 74 5.52 -7.12 12.88
C ALA A 74 6.66 -7.15 13.91
N GLU A 75 7.84 -7.67 13.56
CA GLU A 75 8.99 -7.65 14.45
C GLU A 75 9.60 -6.26 14.58
N LEU A 76 9.81 -5.55 13.46
CA LEU A 76 10.35 -4.20 13.47
C LEU A 76 9.49 -3.24 14.29
N GLY A 77 8.19 -3.22 14.06
CA GLY A 77 7.26 -2.35 14.77
C GLY A 77 7.16 -2.65 16.27
N ALA A 78 7.18 -3.93 16.66
CA ALA A 78 7.16 -4.33 18.07
C ALA A 78 8.51 -4.05 18.79
N THR A 79 9.64 -4.07 18.04
CA THR A 79 10.99 -3.84 18.59
C THR A 79 11.36 -2.36 18.64
N TYR A 80 10.96 -1.60 17.62
CA TYR A 80 11.19 -0.17 17.47
C TYR A 80 9.85 0.56 17.29
N PRO A 81 9.08 0.78 18.35
CA PRO A 81 7.74 1.37 18.28
C PRO A 81 7.80 2.89 18.09
N VAL A 82 8.15 3.32 16.89
CA VAL A 82 8.28 4.73 16.49
C VAL A 82 7.30 5.06 15.37
N ALA A 83 6.81 6.29 15.34
CA ALA A 83 6.00 6.77 14.24
C ALA A 83 6.82 6.85 12.95
N GLY A 84 6.22 6.54 11.80
CA GLY A 84 6.94 6.57 10.51
C GLY A 84 7.96 5.45 10.34
N GLY A 85 7.76 4.30 10.98
CA GLY A 85 8.71 3.18 11.01
C GLY A 85 9.25 2.74 9.66
N SER A 86 8.47 2.86 8.56
CA SER A 86 8.92 2.50 7.21
C SER A 86 10.18 3.24 6.77
N ALA A 87 10.38 4.50 7.18
CA ALA A 87 11.59 5.28 6.93
C ALA A 87 12.63 5.08 8.05
N ARG A 88 12.17 4.98 9.31
CA ARG A 88 13.04 4.89 10.49
C ARG A 88 13.86 3.60 10.54
N PHE A 89 13.27 2.45 10.19
CA PHE A 89 13.98 1.17 10.21
C PHE A 89 15.21 1.14 9.27
N PRO A 90 15.10 1.57 7.98
CA PRO A 90 16.27 1.70 7.11
C PRO A 90 17.27 2.77 7.59
N TYR A 91 16.81 3.85 8.22
CA TYR A 91 17.67 4.85 8.83
C TYR A 91 18.54 4.25 9.96
N TYR A 92 17.95 3.43 10.85
CA TYR A 92 18.69 2.78 11.94
C TYR A 92 19.70 1.74 11.45
N SER A 93 19.43 1.10 10.32
CA SER A 93 20.28 0.03 9.79
C SER A 93 21.34 0.50 8.80
N HIS A 94 21.04 1.52 7.97
CA HIS A 94 21.89 1.95 6.84
C HIS A 94 22.08 3.47 6.75
N GLY A 95 21.49 4.24 7.66
CA GLY A 95 21.64 5.69 7.73
C GLY A 95 20.67 6.50 6.87
N PRO A 96 20.90 7.84 6.80
CA PRO A 96 19.93 8.79 6.23
C PRO A 96 19.50 8.51 4.80
N ILE A 97 20.43 8.11 3.92
CA ILE A 97 20.12 7.86 2.50
C ILE A 97 19.11 6.72 2.35
N ALA A 98 19.29 5.62 3.09
CA ALA A 98 18.37 4.48 3.06
C ALA A 98 17.03 4.84 3.71
N GLY A 99 17.05 5.56 4.83
CA GLY A 99 15.84 6.07 5.49
C GLY A 99 15.03 6.95 4.56
N PHE A 100 15.67 7.94 3.94
CA PHE A 100 15.02 8.82 2.97
C PHE A 100 14.46 8.04 1.77
N THR A 101 15.22 7.10 1.21
CA THR A 101 14.78 6.34 0.03
C THR A 101 13.49 5.56 0.33
N ALA A 102 13.43 4.89 1.48
CA ALA A 102 12.23 4.18 1.91
C ALA A 102 11.09 5.15 2.27
N GLY A 103 11.39 6.27 2.93
CA GLY A 103 10.42 7.33 3.24
C GLY A 103 9.84 7.99 1.99
N TRP A 104 10.67 8.23 0.97
CA TRP A 104 10.23 8.76 -0.32
C TRP A 104 9.32 7.78 -1.07
N ALA A 105 9.66 6.47 -1.08
CA ALA A 105 8.81 5.44 -1.65
C ALA A 105 7.45 5.35 -0.90
N SER A 106 7.47 5.45 0.44
CA SER A 106 6.27 5.51 1.27
C SER A 106 5.42 6.75 0.96
N TRP A 107 6.05 7.89 0.73
CA TRP A 107 5.37 9.13 0.37
C TRP A 107 4.75 9.05 -1.02
N LEU A 108 5.48 8.52 -2.03
CA LEU A 108 4.97 8.29 -3.38
C LEU A 108 3.76 7.37 -3.38
N GLN A 109 3.80 6.29 -2.62
CA GLN A 109 2.66 5.39 -2.44
C GLN A 109 1.47 6.16 -1.85
N ALA A 110 1.67 6.85 -0.73
CA ALA A 110 0.59 7.50 0.01
C ALA A 110 -0.09 8.61 -0.81
N VAL A 111 0.68 9.43 -1.53
CA VAL A 111 0.16 10.57 -2.30
C VAL A 111 -0.76 10.15 -3.46
N PHE A 112 -0.56 8.95 -4.01
CA PHE A 112 -1.35 8.46 -5.14
C PHE A 112 -2.54 7.59 -4.74
N ILE A 113 -2.65 7.13 -3.49
CA ILE A 113 -3.81 6.31 -3.07
C ILE A 113 -5.11 7.14 -3.08
N ALA A 114 -5.11 8.38 -2.59
CA ALA A 114 -6.32 9.20 -2.64
C ALA A 114 -6.86 9.39 -4.07
N PRO A 115 -6.05 9.72 -5.09
CA PRO A 115 -6.47 9.68 -6.50
C PRO A 115 -6.99 8.33 -6.98
N ILE A 116 -6.39 7.21 -6.58
CA ILE A 116 -6.88 5.86 -6.94
C ILE A 116 -8.30 5.66 -6.42
N GLU A 117 -8.55 6.02 -5.18
CA GLU A 117 -9.87 5.87 -4.56
C GLU A 117 -10.92 6.76 -5.26
N VAL A 118 -10.54 7.96 -5.67
CA VAL A 118 -11.39 8.85 -6.47
C VAL A 118 -11.72 8.22 -7.83
N LEU A 119 -10.71 7.66 -8.53
CA LEU A 119 -10.93 6.98 -9.81
C LEU A 119 -11.86 5.79 -9.66
N ALA A 120 -11.71 5.00 -8.61
CA ALA A 120 -12.57 3.86 -8.33
C ALA A 120 -14.03 4.30 -8.10
N ALA A 121 -14.25 5.29 -7.26
CA ALA A 121 -15.58 5.82 -6.97
C ALA A 121 -16.27 6.33 -8.24
N ILE A 122 -15.58 7.12 -9.07
CA ILE A 122 -16.12 7.63 -10.34
C ILE A 122 -16.44 6.48 -11.29
N THR A 123 -15.51 5.53 -11.44
CA THR A 123 -15.69 4.36 -12.32
C THR A 123 -16.91 3.55 -11.93
N TYR A 124 -17.09 3.31 -10.63
CA TYR A 124 -18.20 2.55 -10.11
C TYR A 124 -19.54 3.28 -10.25
N VAL A 125 -19.59 4.56 -9.87
CA VAL A 125 -20.80 5.38 -10.00
C VAL A 125 -21.21 5.55 -11.47
N ASN A 126 -20.23 5.62 -12.38
CA ASN A 126 -20.50 5.69 -13.82
C ASN A 126 -21.16 4.42 -14.40
N SER A 127 -21.08 3.27 -13.72
CA SER A 127 -21.75 2.03 -14.12
C SER A 127 -23.29 2.08 -13.90
N VAL A 128 -23.77 3.01 -13.09
CA VAL A 128 -25.22 3.21 -12.89
C VAL A 128 -25.82 3.79 -14.15
N GLY A 129 -26.79 3.10 -14.75
CA GLY A 129 -27.36 3.45 -16.06
C GLY A 129 -27.83 4.89 -16.17
N TRP A 130 -28.51 5.44 -15.15
CA TRP A 130 -28.94 6.85 -15.15
C TRP A 130 -27.74 7.82 -15.18
N VAL A 131 -26.69 7.58 -14.39
CA VAL A 131 -25.48 8.40 -14.37
C VAL A 131 -24.77 8.31 -15.71
N ASN A 132 -24.62 7.12 -16.24
CA ASN A 132 -23.99 6.88 -17.53
C ASN A 132 -24.67 7.62 -18.68
N ILE A 133 -26.01 7.67 -18.69
CA ILE A 133 -26.79 8.36 -19.73
C ILE A 133 -26.68 9.89 -19.61
N HIS A 134 -26.80 10.44 -18.39
CA HIS A 134 -26.92 11.89 -18.18
C HIS A 134 -25.60 12.58 -17.84
N PHE A 135 -24.69 11.89 -17.12
CA PHE A 135 -23.45 12.44 -16.58
C PHE A 135 -22.21 11.58 -16.91
N ASN A 136 -22.18 10.97 -18.10
CA ASN A 136 -21.05 10.12 -18.45
C ASN A 136 -19.69 10.78 -18.16
N MET A 137 -18.89 10.12 -17.29
CA MET A 137 -17.60 10.61 -16.80
C MET A 137 -16.42 9.84 -17.39
N ILE A 138 -16.69 8.80 -18.19
CA ILE A 138 -15.69 7.88 -18.75
C ILE A 138 -15.90 7.75 -20.25
N ASN A 139 -14.80 7.72 -21.00
CA ASN A 139 -14.88 7.52 -22.46
C ASN A 139 -15.39 6.11 -22.78
N LYS A 140 -16.31 6.00 -23.75
CA LYS A 140 -16.97 4.75 -24.11
C LYS A 140 -16.36 4.03 -25.32
N VAL A 141 -15.63 4.73 -26.17
CA VAL A 141 -15.21 4.23 -27.50
C VAL A 141 -13.75 4.53 -27.79
N GLY A 142 -13.07 3.62 -28.50
CA GLY A 142 -11.70 3.76 -29.00
C GLY A 142 -10.63 3.42 -27.99
N GLU A 143 -9.38 3.79 -28.29
CA GLU A 143 -8.19 3.54 -27.43
C GLU A 143 -8.28 4.21 -26.06
N SER A 144 -9.15 5.22 -25.92
CA SER A 144 -9.42 5.91 -24.66
C SER A 144 -10.59 5.32 -23.87
N ALA A 145 -11.17 4.20 -24.28
CA ALA A 145 -12.27 3.57 -23.55
C ALA A 145 -11.84 3.23 -22.10
N GLY A 146 -12.73 3.54 -21.15
CA GLY A 146 -12.43 3.34 -19.73
C GLY A 146 -11.58 4.43 -19.06
N LEU A 147 -11.13 5.45 -19.79
CA LEU A 147 -10.40 6.58 -19.23
C LEU A 147 -11.35 7.73 -18.87
N LEU A 148 -10.98 8.51 -17.84
CA LEU A 148 -11.70 9.73 -17.50
C LEU A 148 -11.80 10.68 -18.70
N ASN A 149 -13.02 11.17 -18.95
CA ASN A 149 -13.25 12.31 -19.85
C ASN A 149 -13.17 13.65 -19.07
N GLY A 150 -13.43 14.77 -19.75
CA GLY A 150 -13.38 16.09 -19.12
C GLY A 150 -14.33 16.25 -17.91
N ARG A 151 -15.53 15.66 -17.97
CA ARG A 151 -16.48 15.68 -16.83
C ARG A 151 -15.96 14.81 -15.67
N GLY A 152 -15.40 13.65 -15.97
CA GLY A 152 -14.77 12.79 -14.99
C GLY A 152 -13.60 13.46 -14.28
N LEU A 153 -12.77 14.19 -15.03
CA LEU A 153 -11.65 14.95 -14.45
C LEU A 153 -12.15 16.05 -13.49
N VAL A 154 -13.18 16.82 -13.88
CA VAL A 154 -13.79 17.83 -12.99
C VAL A 154 -14.32 17.19 -11.72
N MET A 155 -15.04 16.07 -11.83
CA MET A 155 -15.54 15.33 -10.66
C MET A 155 -14.41 14.83 -9.78
N ALA A 156 -13.32 14.31 -10.38
CA ALA A 156 -12.15 13.86 -9.65
C ALA A 156 -11.50 14.99 -8.83
N LEU A 157 -11.37 16.18 -9.42
CA LEU A 157 -10.85 17.35 -8.72
C LEU A 157 -11.78 17.81 -7.59
N ILE A 158 -13.10 17.78 -7.78
CA ILE A 158 -14.09 18.09 -6.73
C ILE A 158 -13.94 17.12 -5.55
N LEU A 159 -13.81 15.81 -5.80
CA LEU A 159 -13.63 14.82 -4.74
C LEU A 159 -12.29 15.00 -4.02
N MET A 160 -11.19 15.32 -4.72
CA MET A 160 -9.91 15.63 -4.09
C MET A 160 -9.99 16.89 -3.21
N VAL A 161 -10.69 17.94 -3.65
CA VAL A 161 -10.95 19.13 -2.83
C VAL A 161 -11.77 18.76 -1.60
N LEU A 162 -12.79 17.92 -1.74
CA LEU A 162 -13.57 17.43 -0.61
C LEU A 162 -12.71 16.68 0.41
N PHE A 163 -11.87 15.72 -0.03
CA PHE A 163 -10.96 15.00 0.86
C PHE A 163 -9.97 15.92 1.56
N THR A 164 -9.46 16.93 0.83
CA THR A 164 -8.57 17.95 1.37
C THR A 164 -9.27 18.77 2.46
N THR A 165 -10.50 19.24 2.19
CA THR A 165 -11.28 20.04 3.13
C THR A 165 -11.60 19.27 4.41
N ILE A 166 -11.97 17.99 4.30
CA ILE A 166 -12.19 17.11 5.46
C ILE A 166 -10.92 17.02 6.31
N ASN A 167 -9.76 16.87 5.69
CA ASN A 167 -8.48 16.80 6.41
C ASN A 167 -8.10 18.13 7.08
N LEU A 168 -8.42 19.27 6.45
CA LEU A 168 -8.21 20.59 7.03
C LEU A 168 -9.13 20.86 8.23
N ALA A 169 -10.28 20.19 8.34
CA ALA A 169 -11.18 20.29 9.48
C ALA A 169 -10.58 19.68 10.77
N GLY A 170 -9.60 18.77 10.64
CA GLY A 170 -8.77 18.29 11.75
C GLY A 170 -8.98 16.81 12.14
N ALA A 171 -8.01 16.30 12.88
CA ALA A 171 -7.87 14.86 13.19
C ALA A 171 -9.02 14.26 14.04
N LYS A 172 -9.71 15.05 14.86
CA LYS A 172 -10.80 14.55 15.73
C LYS A 172 -11.98 14.05 14.90
N PHE A 173 -12.38 14.80 13.87
CA PHE A 173 -13.47 14.39 12.99
C PHE A 173 -13.14 13.08 12.23
N LEU A 174 -11.86 12.92 11.83
CA LEU A 174 -11.37 11.72 11.17
C LEU A 174 -11.39 10.48 12.07
N SER A 175 -10.98 10.63 13.34
CA SER A 175 -10.89 9.53 14.29
C SER A 175 -12.27 8.96 14.66
N ASP A 176 -13.23 9.84 14.95
CA ASP A 176 -14.56 9.43 15.43
C ASP A 176 -15.37 8.72 14.32
N SER A 177 -15.18 9.12 13.06
CA SER A 177 -15.86 8.53 11.91
C SER A 177 -15.23 7.22 11.43
N ASN A 178 -13.95 6.99 11.70
CA ASN A 178 -13.19 5.89 11.10
C ASN A 178 -13.68 4.50 11.53
N VAL A 179 -14.08 4.32 12.77
CA VAL A 179 -14.53 3.00 13.29
C VAL A 179 -15.80 2.54 12.55
N ILE A 180 -16.78 3.43 12.40
CA ILE A 180 -18.05 3.12 11.71
C ILE A 180 -17.77 2.80 10.24
N VAL A 181 -16.91 3.59 9.58
CA VAL A 181 -16.52 3.38 8.19
C VAL A 181 -15.81 2.03 8.02
N VAL A 182 -14.92 1.62 8.92
CA VAL A 182 -14.20 0.34 8.83
C VAL A 182 -15.15 -0.85 9.04
N ILE A 183 -16.09 -0.75 9.97
CA ILE A 183 -17.12 -1.78 10.15
C ILE A 183 -17.96 -1.92 8.88
N TRP A 184 -18.42 -0.81 8.31
CA TRP A 184 -19.16 -0.78 7.05
C TRP A 184 -18.35 -1.42 5.90
N LYS A 185 -17.11 -0.97 5.69
CA LYS A 185 -16.19 -1.46 4.66
C LYS A 185 -15.93 -2.97 4.75
N THR A 186 -15.98 -3.54 5.95
CA THR A 186 -15.81 -4.97 6.17
C THR A 186 -17.12 -5.73 5.99
N ALA A 187 -18.23 -5.17 6.44
CA ALA A 187 -19.53 -5.83 6.40
C ALA A 187 -20.07 -5.97 4.96
N VAL A 188 -19.90 -4.95 4.12
CA VAL A 188 -20.44 -4.95 2.75
C VAL A 188 -19.79 -6.02 1.86
N PRO A 189 -18.47 -6.19 1.79
CA PRO A 189 -17.84 -7.30 1.07
C PRO A 189 -18.28 -8.67 1.57
N VAL A 190 -18.38 -8.85 2.90
CA VAL A 190 -18.88 -10.12 3.49
C VAL A 190 -20.32 -10.37 3.08
N LEU A 191 -21.16 -9.34 3.08
CA LEU A 191 -22.53 -9.43 2.62
C LEU A 191 -22.60 -9.79 1.13
N ALA A 192 -21.76 -9.19 0.29
CA ALA A 192 -21.68 -9.49 -1.14
C ALA A 192 -21.30 -10.96 -1.38
N ILE A 193 -20.29 -11.47 -0.65
CA ILE A 193 -19.89 -12.88 -0.68
C ILE A 193 -21.09 -13.78 -0.33
N ALA A 194 -21.74 -13.52 0.80
CA ALA A 194 -22.81 -14.37 1.30
C ALA A 194 -24.00 -14.40 0.34
N VAL A 195 -24.44 -13.25 -0.15
CA VAL A 195 -25.63 -13.14 -1.03
C VAL A 195 -25.36 -13.75 -2.40
N VAL A 196 -24.22 -13.44 -3.03
CA VAL A 196 -23.92 -13.98 -4.36
C VAL A 196 -23.69 -15.49 -4.28
N ALA A 197 -22.95 -15.98 -3.27
CA ALA A 197 -22.73 -17.41 -3.09
C ALA A 197 -24.05 -18.18 -2.83
N TRP A 198 -25.00 -17.57 -2.12
CA TRP A 198 -26.30 -18.17 -1.84
C TRP A 198 -27.21 -18.21 -3.05
N LEU A 199 -27.28 -17.10 -3.81
CA LEU A 199 -28.21 -16.98 -4.93
C LEU A 199 -27.72 -17.68 -6.20
N GLN A 200 -26.41 -17.59 -6.47
CA GLN A 200 -25.84 -18.15 -7.69
C GLN A 200 -24.37 -18.50 -7.48
N PHE A 201 -24.09 -19.78 -7.34
CA PHE A 201 -22.72 -20.28 -7.34
C PHE A 201 -22.63 -21.49 -8.29
N LYS A 202 -21.87 -21.32 -9.38
CA LYS A 202 -21.70 -22.33 -10.43
C LYS A 202 -20.27 -22.85 -10.45
N PRO A 203 -19.98 -24.02 -9.84
CA PRO A 203 -18.63 -24.60 -9.84
C PRO A 203 -18.06 -24.86 -11.24
N ALA A 204 -18.93 -25.08 -12.23
CA ALA A 204 -18.54 -25.27 -13.62
C ALA A 204 -17.79 -24.08 -14.22
N ASN A 205 -18.00 -22.86 -13.70
CA ASN A 205 -17.30 -21.65 -14.14
C ASN A 205 -15.77 -21.76 -13.98
N PHE A 206 -15.30 -22.57 -13.04
CA PHE A 206 -13.87 -22.77 -12.84
C PHE A 206 -13.20 -23.59 -13.94
N HIS A 207 -13.98 -24.18 -14.84
CA HIS A 207 -13.50 -24.95 -15.99
C HIS A 207 -13.96 -24.36 -17.33
N ALA A 208 -14.70 -23.24 -17.30
CA ALA A 208 -15.17 -22.58 -18.51
C ALA A 208 -14.09 -21.69 -19.16
N GLY A 209 -14.30 -21.29 -20.41
CA GLY A 209 -13.48 -20.30 -21.10
C GLY A 209 -11.98 -20.65 -21.22
N GLY A 210 -11.65 -21.92 -21.49
CA GLY A 210 -10.28 -22.38 -21.67
C GLY A 210 -9.70 -23.13 -20.46
N GLY A 211 -10.55 -23.56 -19.51
CA GLY A 211 -10.16 -24.34 -18.33
C GLY A 211 -9.75 -23.50 -17.13
N PHE A 212 -9.14 -24.14 -16.12
CA PHE A 212 -8.77 -23.46 -14.87
C PHE A 212 -7.66 -22.42 -15.06
N MET A 213 -6.71 -22.65 -15.95
CA MET A 213 -5.55 -21.77 -16.21
C MET A 213 -5.47 -21.36 -17.70
N PRO A 214 -6.45 -20.59 -18.23
CA PRO A 214 -6.50 -20.27 -19.66
C PRO A 214 -5.31 -19.44 -20.14
N PHE A 215 -4.67 -18.71 -19.24
CA PHE A 215 -3.48 -17.87 -19.53
C PHE A 215 -2.20 -18.40 -18.88
N GLY A 216 -2.21 -19.63 -18.38
CA GLY A 216 -1.07 -20.23 -17.69
C GLY A 216 -0.60 -19.42 -16.46
N PHE A 217 0.63 -19.69 -16.02
CA PHE A 217 1.24 -18.93 -14.92
C PHE A 217 1.52 -17.47 -15.27
N HIS A 218 1.70 -17.13 -16.54
CA HIS A 218 1.87 -15.74 -16.95
C HIS A 218 0.67 -14.88 -16.51
N GLY A 219 -0.56 -15.36 -16.71
CA GLY A 219 -1.77 -14.68 -16.23
C GLY A 219 -1.81 -14.57 -14.71
N VAL A 220 -1.44 -15.64 -13.99
CA VAL A 220 -1.39 -15.63 -12.51
C VAL A 220 -0.45 -14.54 -12.00
N PHE A 221 0.75 -14.40 -12.58
CA PHE A 221 1.72 -13.39 -12.17
C PHE A 221 1.32 -11.98 -12.60
N ALA A 222 0.79 -11.82 -13.81
CA ALA A 222 0.31 -10.52 -14.29
C ALA A 222 -0.85 -9.97 -13.45
N ALA A 223 -1.75 -10.83 -12.95
CA ALA A 223 -2.85 -10.42 -12.08
C ALA A 223 -2.37 -9.83 -10.74
N LEU A 224 -1.18 -10.22 -10.24
CA LEU A 224 -0.64 -9.72 -8.97
C LEU A 224 -0.56 -8.19 -8.98
N THR A 225 -0.02 -7.60 -10.02
CA THR A 225 0.17 -6.15 -10.12
C THR A 225 -1.04 -5.43 -10.72
N GLY A 226 -1.97 -6.16 -11.33
CA GLY A 226 -3.23 -5.66 -11.85
C GLY A 226 -4.31 -5.36 -10.78
N GLY A 227 -3.95 -5.37 -9.50
CA GLY A 227 -4.85 -5.02 -8.40
C GLY A 227 -4.83 -5.96 -7.20
N VAL A 228 -4.35 -7.21 -7.35
CA VAL A 228 -4.35 -8.22 -6.28
C VAL A 228 -3.42 -7.82 -5.13
N VAL A 229 -2.17 -7.49 -5.42
CA VAL A 229 -1.21 -7.02 -4.41
C VAL A 229 -1.67 -5.69 -3.82
N PHE A 230 -2.13 -4.76 -4.66
CA PHE A 230 -2.68 -3.47 -4.21
C PHE A 230 -3.77 -3.65 -3.17
N ALA A 231 -4.71 -4.54 -3.40
CA ALA A 231 -5.84 -4.78 -2.51
C ALA A 231 -5.43 -5.32 -1.13
N LEU A 232 -4.29 -6.02 -1.04
CA LEU A 232 -3.77 -6.57 0.21
C LEU A 232 -2.73 -5.68 0.91
N GLN A 233 -2.36 -4.52 0.33
CA GLN A 233 -1.48 -3.52 0.94
C GLN A 233 -2.21 -2.76 2.06
N GLY A 234 -1.45 -2.12 2.96
CA GLY A 234 -2.00 -1.28 4.03
C GLY A 234 -1.83 -1.84 5.44
N PHE A 235 -1.36 -3.09 5.58
CA PHE A 235 -1.09 -3.68 6.89
C PHE A 235 -0.03 -2.90 7.69
N GLU A 236 0.88 -2.21 7.02
CA GLU A 236 1.94 -1.38 7.61
C GLU A 236 1.42 -0.10 8.26
N GLN A 237 0.17 0.29 8.03
CA GLN A 237 -0.39 1.51 8.63
C GLN A 237 -0.44 1.45 10.16
N ALA A 238 -0.54 0.26 10.76
CA ALA A 238 -0.36 0.10 12.20
C ALA A 238 1.04 0.53 12.68
N VAL A 239 2.09 0.32 11.85
CA VAL A 239 3.46 0.74 12.17
C VAL A 239 3.59 2.25 12.12
N GLN A 240 2.88 2.93 11.23
CA GLN A 240 2.87 4.40 11.18
C GLN A 240 2.31 5.02 12.46
N LEU A 241 1.42 4.28 13.16
CA LEU A 241 0.82 4.66 14.45
C LEU A 241 1.52 4.02 15.66
N ALA A 242 2.68 3.40 15.48
CA ALA A 242 3.35 2.67 16.56
C ALA A 242 3.68 3.55 17.78
N GLY A 243 3.95 4.84 17.57
CA GLY A 243 4.17 5.83 18.64
C GLY A 243 2.93 6.10 19.51
N GLU A 244 1.72 5.88 18.96
CA GLU A 244 0.43 6.07 19.64
C GLU A 244 -0.11 4.78 20.29
N ALA A 245 0.57 3.64 20.06
CA ALA A 245 0.13 2.34 20.56
C ALA A 245 0.27 2.24 22.10
N ARG A 246 -0.80 1.76 22.77
CA ARG A 246 -0.82 1.58 24.24
C ARG A 246 0.20 0.53 24.68
N ASN A 247 0.21 -0.63 24.03
CA ASN A 247 1.13 -1.73 24.30
C ASN A 247 1.83 -2.19 23.01
N PRO A 248 2.74 -1.37 22.42
CA PRO A 248 3.29 -1.63 21.09
C PRO A 248 3.98 -3.00 20.99
N LYS A 249 4.70 -3.40 22.04
CA LYS A 249 5.41 -4.69 22.08
C LYS A 249 4.51 -5.90 21.87
N ARG A 250 3.24 -5.81 22.27
CA ARG A 250 2.26 -6.91 22.18
C ARG A 250 1.28 -6.71 21.03
N ASP A 251 0.78 -5.48 20.89
CA ASP A 251 -0.41 -5.22 20.08
C ASP A 251 -0.07 -5.00 18.60
N LEU A 252 1.12 -4.43 18.27
CA LEU A 252 1.50 -4.16 16.87
C LEU A 252 1.62 -5.43 16.04
N SER A 253 2.45 -6.40 16.48
CA SER A 253 2.63 -7.63 15.73
C SER A 253 1.30 -8.39 15.53
N ARG A 254 0.48 -8.47 16.57
CA ARG A 254 -0.83 -9.12 16.50
C ARG A 254 -1.78 -8.38 15.55
N ALA A 255 -1.84 -7.05 15.63
CA ALA A 255 -2.71 -6.24 14.78
C ALA A 255 -2.37 -6.38 13.29
N ILE A 256 -1.09 -6.29 12.94
CA ILE A 256 -0.59 -6.43 11.57
C ILE A 256 -0.95 -7.82 11.01
N LEU A 257 -0.59 -8.89 11.74
CA LEU A 257 -0.79 -10.26 11.26
C LEU A 257 -2.28 -10.63 11.20
N THR A 258 -3.09 -10.17 12.16
CA THR A 258 -4.54 -10.42 12.14
C THR A 258 -5.21 -9.68 10.98
N ALA A 259 -4.89 -8.41 10.76
CA ALA A 259 -5.44 -7.63 9.64
C ALA A 259 -5.06 -8.27 8.30
N MET A 260 -3.80 -8.69 8.13
CA MET A 260 -3.33 -9.38 6.93
C MET A 260 -4.07 -10.70 6.69
N ALA A 261 -4.27 -11.52 7.75
CA ALA A 261 -4.98 -12.80 7.64
C ALA A 261 -6.46 -12.60 7.27
N ILE A 262 -7.15 -11.64 7.90
CA ILE A 262 -8.54 -11.29 7.57
C ILE A 262 -8.63 -10.82 6.12
N GLY A 263 -7.76 -9.91 5.69
CA GLY A 263 -7.72 -9.41 4.32
C GLY A 263 -7.48 -10.53 3.30
N ALA A 264 -6.52 -11.41 3.56
CA ALA A 264 -6.19 -12.54 2.68
C ALA A 264 -7.39 -13.48 2.47
N VAL A 265 -8.06 -13.87 3.56
CA VAL A 265 -9.25 -14.74 3.50
C VAL A 265 -10.40 -14.04 2.79
N LEU A 266 -10.67 -12.77 3.12
CA LEU A 266 -11.76 -12.00 2.52
C LEU A 266 -11.58 -11.89 1.00
N TYR A 267 -10.40 -11.52 0.54
CA TYR A 267 -10.16 -11.33 -0.90
C TYR A 267 -10.11 -12.64 -1.67
N ALA A 268 -9.60 -13.72 -1.08
CA ALA A 268 -9.67 -15.06 -1.70
C ALA A 268 -11.13 -15.51 -1.88
N LEU A 269 -11.98 -15.29 -0.87
CA LEU A 269 -13.41 -15.59 -0.95
C LEU A 269 -14.12 -14.70 -1.97
N LEU A 270 -13.80 -13.41 -2.04
CA LEU A 270 -14.33 -12.50 -3.06
C LEU A 270 -14.01 -13.01 -4.46
N GLN A 271 -12.78 -13.44 -4.72
CA GLN A 271 -12.40 -13.99 -6.02
C GLN A 271 -13.16 -15.28 -6.36
N ILE A 272 -13.27 -16.19 -5.42
CA ILE A 272 -13.99 -17.46 -5.61
C ILE A 272 -15.47 -17.18 -5.93
N VAL A 273 -16.10 -16.32 -5.16
CA VAL A 273 -17.52 -15.99 -5.33
C VAL A 273 -17.76 -15.17 -6.59
N MET A 274 -16.83 -14.27 -6.96
CA MET A 274 -16.90 -13.55 -8.24
C MET A 274 -16.96 -14.55 -9.40
N ILE A 275 -16.03 -15.49 -9.48
CA ILE A 275 -15.98 -16.50 -10.55
C ILE A 275 -17.22 -17.37 -10.53
N GLY A 276 -17.61 -17.89 -9.37
CA GLY A 276 -18.76 -18.77 -9.21
C GLY A 276 -20.09 -18.10 -9.55
N GLY A 277 -20.19 -16.78 -9.34
CA GLY A 277 -21.40 -16.00 -9.59
C GLY A 277 -21.57 -15.51 -11.03
N LEU A 278 -20.55 -15.62 -11.89
CA LEU A 278 -20.66 -15.20 -13.30
C LEU A 278 -21.67 -16.01 -14.10
N ASP A 279 -22.25 -15.38 -15.14
CA ASP A 279 -23.03 -16.11 -16.13
C ASP A 279 -22.09 -16.89 -17.06
N PRO A 280 -22.25 -18.24 -17.16
CA PRO A 280 -21.45 -19.07 -18.06
C PRO A 280 -21.46 -18.60 -19.51
N ALA A 281 -22.56 -18.02 -19.98
CA ALA A 281 -22.67 -17.51 -21.35
C ALA A 281 -21.62 -16.40 -21.63
N ASN A 282 -21.26 -15.62 -20.65
CA ASN A 282 -20.30 -14.52 -20.80
C ASN A 282 -18.84 -15.00 -20.85
N ILE A 283 -18.53 -16.16 -20.27
CA ILE A 283 -17.16 -16.67 -20.12
C ILE A 283 -16.84 -17.84 -21.04
N VAL A 284 -17.83 -18.41 -21.73
CA VAL A 284 -17.64 -19.58 -22.63
C VAL A 284 -16.62 -19.29 -23.74
N ASN A 285 -16.56 -18.05 -24.23
CA ASN A 285 -15.66 -17.60 -25.28
C ASN A 285 -14.38 -16.91 -24.75
N GLY A 286 -14.11 -16.98 -23.45
CA GLY A 286 -12.93 -16.41 -22.80
C GLY A 286 -13.26 -15.41 -21.70
N TRP A 287 -12.19 -14.86 -21.10
CA TRP A 287 -12.23 -14.05 -19.87
C TRP A 287 -12.07 -12.55 -20.08
N SER A 288 -12.05 -12.08 -21.33
CA SER A 288 -11.89 -10.64 -21.63
C SER A 288 -13.06 -9.78 -21.16
N LYS A 289 -14.28 -10.33 -21.14
CA LYS A 289 -15.52 -9.64 -20.75
C LYS A 289 -16.40 -10.52 -19.86
N PRO A 290 -15.97 -10.90 -18.65
CA PRO A 290 -16.66 -11.92 -17.85
C PRO A 290 -18.04 -11.50 -17.33
N LEU A 291 -18.37 -10.20 -17.36
CA LEU A 291 -19.70 -9.68 -16.99
C LEU A 291 -20.62 -9.42 -18.19
N GLY A 292 -20.18 -9.78 -19.42
CA GLY A 292 -20.97 -9.59 -20.64
C GLY A 292 -20.49 -8.44 -21.50
N THR A 293 -21.32 -7.50 -21.83
CA THR A 293 -21.02 -6.47 -22.81
C THR A 293 -20.59 -5.14 -22.20
N ASP A 294 -19.63 -4.48 -22.85
CA ASP A 294 -19.23 -3.08 -22.75
C ASP A 294 -18.33 -2.63 -21.58
N PRO A 295 -17.61 -1.51 -21.79
CA PRO A 295 -16.81 -0.81 -20.78
C PRO A 295 -17.61 -0.31 -19.56
N SER A 296 -18.93 -0.49 -19.53
CA SER A 296 -19.80 -0.32 -18.38
C SER A 296 -19.60 -1.36 -17.29
N ASP A 297 -18.78 -2.38 -17.54
CA ASP A 297 -18.44 -3.46 -16.60
C ASP A 297 -17.58 -3.00 -15.41
N TYR A 298 -17.34 -1.71 -15.28
CA TYR A 298 -16.55 -1.14 -14.20
C TYR A 298 -17.18 -1.27 -12.81
N GLY A 299 -18.50 -1.48 -12.72
CA GLY A 299 -19.19 -1.77 -11.46
C GLY A 299 -19.32 -3.28 -11.22
N ALA A 300 -18.21 -4.00 -11.11
CA ALA A 300 -18.15 -5.46 -11.10
C ALA A 300 -19.21 -6.12 -10.18
N TRP A 301 -19.20 -5.80 -8.90
CA TRP A 301 -20.13 -6.37 -7.93
C TRP A 301 -21.56 -5.83 -8.10
N TYR A 302 -21.72 -4.58 -8.54
CA TYR A 302 -23.02 -4.00 -8.88
C TYR A 302 -23.69 -4.77 -10.01
N THR A 303 -22.96 -4.97 -11.10
CA THR A 303 -23.44 -5.71 -12.28
C THR A 303 -23.74 -7.17 -11.92
N LEU A 304 -22.86 -7.80 -11.14
CA LEU A 304 -23.06 -9.17 -10.67
C LEU A 304 -24.30 -9.28 -9.76
N ALA A 305 -24.50 -8.35 -8.83
CA ALA A 305 -25.67 -8.33 -7.96
C ALA A 305 -26.98 -8.19 -8.75
N LEU A 306 -27.00 -7.38 -9.81
CA LEU A 306 -28.15 -7.30 -10.72
C LEU A 306 -28.35 -8.61 -11.48
N ALA A 307 -27.31 -9.22 -11.99
CA ALA A 307 -27.37 -10.47 -12.76
C ALA A 307 -27.93 -11.65 -11.93
N VAL A 308 -27.59 -11.70 -10.61
CA VAL A 308 -28.13 -12.73 -9.71
C VAL A 308 -29.50 -12.37 -9.11
N GLY A 309 -30.13 -11.28 -9.55
CA GLY A 309 -31.45 -10.85 -9.07
C GLY A 309 -31.46 -10.11 -7.72
N ALA A 310 -30.30 -9.74 -7.19
CA ALA A 310 -30.15 -9.05 -5.90
C ALA A 310 -30.13 -7.51 -6.08
N GLY A 311 -31.15 -6.92 -6.67
CA GLY A 311 -31.23 -5.47 -6.93
C GLY A 311 -31.11 -4.59 -5.68
N TRP A 312 -31.51 -5.08 -4.50
CA TRP A 312 -31.30 -4.38 -3.22
C TRP A 312 -29.82 -4.31 -2.84
N LEU A 313 -29.05 -5.42 -3.07
CA LEU A 313 -27.62 -5.46 -2.83
C LEU A 313 -26.89 -4.51 -3.79
N ALA A 314 -27.30 -4.43 -5.05
CA ALA A 314 -26.74 -3.49 -6.01
C ALA A 314 -26.82 -2.03 -5.50
N LYS A 315 -27.92 -1.63 -4.84
CA LYS A 315 -28.04 -0.31 -4.22
C LYS A 315 -27.06 -0.11 -3.06
N VAL A 316 -26.87 -1.11 -2.20
CA VAL A 316 -25.89 -1.08 -1.11
C VAL A 316 -24.47 -0.95 -1.67
N LEU A 317 -24.15 -1.68 -2.73
CA LEU A 317 -22.85 -1.67 -3.39
C LEU A 317 -22.51 -0.32 -4.03
N ILE A 318 -23.47 0.40 -4.60
CA ILE A 318 -23.24 1.76 -5.11
C ILE A 318 -22.95 2.73 -3.97
N ILE A 319 -23.63 2.62 -2.84
CA ILE A 319 -23.37 3.44 -1.66
C ILE A 319 -21.94 3.14 -1.13
N ASP A 320 -21.59 1.86 -1.04
CA ASP A 320 -20.26 1.44 -0.60
C ASP A 320 -19.16 1.87 -1.56
N ALA A 321 -19.40 1.86 -2.85
CA ALA A 321 -18.45 2.31 -3.87
C ALA A 321 -18.06 3.80 -3.74
N VAL A 322 -18.82 4.56 -2.95
CA VAL A 322 -18.45 5.93 -2.56
C VAL A 322 -17.84 5.95 -1.16
N ILE A 323 -18.45 5.27 -0.18
CA ILE A 323 -18.03 5.30 1.23
C ILE A 323 -16.66 4.63 1.44
N SER A 324 -16.46 3.42 0.90
CA SER A 324 -15.22 2.66 1.10
C SER A 324 -14.01 3.37 0.49
N PRO A 325 -14.02 3.77 -0.79
CA PRO A 325 -12.94 4.56 -1.37
C PRO A 325 -12.73 5.91 -0.68
N ALA A 326 -13.81 6.65 -0.38
CA ALA A 326 -13.70 7.95 0.30
C ALA A 326 -13.03 7.81 1.67
N GLY A 327 -13.41 6.79 2.46
CA GLY A 327 -12.80 6.53 3.75
C GLY A 327 -11.28 6.29 3.64
N THR A 328 -10.85 5.47 2.68
CA THR A 328 -9.42 5.22 2.43
C THR A 328 -8.73 6.48 1.90
N GLY A 329 -9.30 7.17 0.91
CA GLY A 329 -8.73 8.38 0.33
C GLY A 329 -8.47 9.47 1.35
N VAL A 330 -9.44 9.73 2.23
CA VAL A 330 -9.31 10.72 3.31
C VAL A 330 -8.20 10.35 4.29
N VAL A 331 -8.08 9.07 4.69
CA VAL A 331 -7.00 8.58 5.56
C VAL A 331 -5.64 8.77 4.90
N TYR A 332 -5.51 8.47 3.60
CA TYR A 332 -4.23 8.61 2.92
C TYR A 332 -3.82 10.05 2.61
N VAL A 333 -4.77 10.99 2.47
CA VAL A 333 -4.44 12.43 2.48
C VAL A 333 -3.80 12.82 3.82
N ALA A 334 -4.34 12.34 4.96
CA ALA A 334 -3.74 12.56 6.28
C ALA A 334 -2.36 11.90 6.41
N THR A 335 -2.21 10.66 5.93
CA THR A 335 -0.93 9.93 5.94
C THR A 335 0.13 10.64 5.11
N THR A 336 -0.22 11.07 3.90
CA THR A 336 0.67 11.87 3.02
C THR A 336 1.14 13.16 3.71
N ALA A 337 0.21 13.86 4.38
CA ALA A 337 0.54 15.08 5.10
C ALA A 337 1.48 14.83 6.29
N ARG A 338 1.27 13.75 7.05
CA ARG A 338 2.17 13.34 8.16
C ARG A 338 3.55 12.96 7.66
N LEU A 339 3.65 12.21 6.56
CA LEU A 339 4.93 11.86 5.94
C LEU A 339 5.65 13.11 5.41
N SER A 340 4.93 14.01 4.73
CA SER A 340 5.50 15.28 4.25
C SER A 340 6.01 16.14 5.41
N TYR A 341 5.25 16.20 6.50
CA TYR A 341 5.62 16.91 7.72
C TYR A 341 6.90 16.32 8.33
N ALA A 342 6.97 14.99 8.52
CA ALA A 342 8.13 14.31 9.08
C ALA A 342 9.40 14.52 8.23
N LEU A 343 9.30 14.37 6.90
CA LEU A 343 10.42 14.63 5.98
C LEU A 343 10.84 16.11 5.99
N GLY A 344 9.90 17.03 6.24
CA GLY A 344 10.19 18.46 6.41
C GLY A 344 10.92 18.78 7.72
N GLU A 345 10.55 18.14 8.84
CA GLU A 345 11.23 18.25 10.15
C GLU A 345 12.67 17.76 10.08
N GLU A 346 12.89 16.64 9.40
CA GLU A 346 14.24 16.10 9.20
C GLU A 346 15.09 16.88 8.19
N ARG A 347 14.53 17.95 7.61
CA ARG A 347 15.17 18.77 6.56
C ARG A 347 15.48 17.98 5.27
N GLU A 348 14.84 16.88 5.08
CA GLU A 348 14.89 16.06 3.87
C GLU A 348 13.96 16.59 2.78
N MET A 349 12.94 17.38 3.19
CA MET A 349 12.05 18.18 2.33
C MET A 349 12.03 19.64 2.81
N PRO A 350 11.44 20.57 2.01
CA PRO A 350 11.33 21.98 2.40
C PRO A 350 10.66 22.17 3.77
N ARG A 351 11.26 22.99 4.64
CA ARG A 351 10.76 23.25 6.00
C ARG A 351 9.32 23.79 6.06
N ALA A 352 8.83 24.39 4.98
CA ALA A 352 7.44 24.84 4.90
C ALA A 352 6.44 23.69 5.12
N LEU A 353 6.83 22.44 4.80
CA LEU A 353 6.01 21.26 5.04
C LEU A 353 5.93 20.89 6.53
N ALA A 354 6.92 21.25 7.32
CA ALA A 354 6.97 21.01 8.77
C ALA A 354 6.23 22.08 9.59
N THR A 355 5.34 22.87 8.97
CA THR A 355 4.57 23.90 9.67
C THR A 355 3.15 23.43 9.98
N THR A 356 2.68 23.73 11.20
CA THR A 356 1.30 23.49 11.63
C THR A 356 0.58 24.80 11.91
N ASN A 357 -0.75 24.78 11.78
CA ASN A 357 -1.58 25.90 12.22
C ASN A 357 -1.81 25.85 13.74
N ARG A 358 -2.53 26.85 14.30
CA ARG A 358 -2.87 26.91 15.74
C ARG A 358 -3.62 25.69 16.29
N LYS A 359 -4.18 24.83 15.42
CA LYS A 359 -4.88 23.60 15.79
C LYS A 359 -3.99 22.35 15.62
N GLY A 360 -2.69 22.51 15.34
CA GLY A 360 -1.77 21.40 15.10
C GLY A 360 -1.96 20.70 13.74
N VAL A 361 -2.66 21.31 12.78
CA VAL A 361 -2.90 20.71 11.46
C VAL A 361 -1.81 21.16 10.48
N PRO A 362 -1.13 20.24 9.78
CA PRO A 362 -0.07 20.55 8.81
C PRO A 362 -0.68 20.99 7.45
N VAL A 363 -1.23 22.21 7.40
CA VAL A 363 -2.01 22.75 6.26
C VAL A 363 -1.21 22.72 4.96
N VAL A 364 0.06 23.14 4.99
CA VAL A 364 0.93 23.18 3.80
C VAL A 364 1.14 21.76 3.25
N SER A 365 1.42 20.81 4.12
CA SER A 365 1.61 19.40 3.74
C SER A 365 0.35 18.76 3.15
N ILE A 366 -0.84 19.07 3.71
CA ILE A 366 -2.12 18.60 3.18
C ILE A 366 -2.35 19.15 1.77
N ILE A 367 -2.18 20.46 1.58
CA ILE A 367 -2.43 21.11 0.28
C ILE A 367 -1.44 20.61 -0.77
N VAL A 368 -0.14 20.59 -0.45
CA VAL A 368 0.91 20.13 -1.38
C VAL A 368 0.68 18.67 -1.78
N GLY A 369 0.40 17.79 -0.82
CA GLY A 369 0.11 16.38 -1.10
C GLY A 369 -1.14 16.22 -1.98
N SER A 370 -2.22 16.96 -1.69
CA SER A 370 -3.45 16.92 -2.48
C SER A 370 -3.26 17.45 -3.90
N VAL A 371 -2.49 18.52 -4.08
CA VAL A 371 -2.16 19.07 -5.41
C VAL A 371 -1.34 18.08 -6.21
N ILE A 372 -0.27 17.51 -5.63
CA ILE A 372 0.57 16.51 -6.32
C ILE A 372 -0.23 15.26 -6.66
N GLY A 373 -1.07 14.77 -5.74
CA GLY A 373 -1.97 13.65 -6.00
C GLY A 373 -2.94 13.97 -7.16
N SER A 374 -3.51 15.18 -7.19
CA SER A 374 -4.43 15.59 -8.26
C SER A 374 -3.75 15.69 -9.63
N LEU A 375 -2.47 16.05 -9.69
CA LEU A 375 -1.71 16.06 -10.94
C LEU A 375 -1.58 14.66 -11.56
N ALA A 376 -1.74 13.59 -10.77
CA ALA A 376 -1.72 12.21 -11.29
C ALA A 376 -2.85 11.92 -12.29
N PHE A 377 -3.97 12.62 -12.23
CA PHE A 377 -5.07 12.45 -13.21
C PHE A 377 -4.70 12.86 -14.64
N GLY A 378 -3.62 13.62 -14.84
CA GLY A 378 -3.11 13.97 -16.17
C GLY A 378 -2.53 12.74 -16.89
N PRO A 379 -1.44 12.12 -16.37
CA PRO A 379 -0.81 10.96 -16.99
C PRO A 379 -1.55 9.63 -16.70
N PHE A 380 -2.30 9.53 -15.59
CA PHE A 380 -2.96 8.29 -15.15
C PHE A 380 -4.47 8.49 -15.07
N LYS A 381 -5.16 8.25 -16.18
CA LYS A 381 -6.61 8.48 -16.29
C LYS A 381 -7.47 7.25 -15.94
N SER A 382 -6.86 6.15 -15.51
CA SER A 382 -7.55 4.92 -15.11
C SER A 382 -7.04 4.39 -13.78
N TRP A 383 -7.91 3.68 -13.07
CA TRP A 383 -7.59 3.01 -11.83
C TRP A 383 -6.39 2.05 -11.98
N ASN A 384 -6.41 1.18 -13.00
CA ASN A 384 -5.37 0.18 -13.23
C ASN A 384 -3.98 0.79 -13.44
N ALA A 385 -3.89 1.88 -14.20
CA ALA A 385 -2.61 2.54 -14.46
C ALA A 385 -1.99 3.09 -13.18
N LEU A 386 -2.79 3.69 -12.31
CA LEU A 386 -2.29 4.27 -11.07
C LEU A 386 -2.00 3.20 -10.01
N VAL A 387 -2.82 2.13 -9.96
CA VAL A 387 -2.60 0.97 -9.07
C VAL A 387 -1.25 0.31 -9.33
N SER A 388 -0.85 0.12 -10.58
CA SER A 388 0.45 -0.48 -10.90
C SER A 388 1.62 0.34 -10.37
N VAL A 389 1.55 1.68 -10.46
CA VAL A 389 2.57 2.59 -9.92
C VAL A 389 2.63 2.52 -8.40
N VAL A 390 1.47 2.57 -7.74
CA VAL A 390 1.40 2.48 -6.27
C VAL A 390 1.88 1.13 -5.77
N THR A 391 1.48 0.04 -6.41
CA THR A 391 1.93 -1.32 -6.07
C THR A 391 3.46 -1.42 -6.12
N GLY A 392 4.07 -0.88 -7.18
CA GLY A 392 5.53 -0.86 -7.32
C GLY A 392 6.22 0.03 -6.27
N ALA A 393 5.71 1.23 -6.00
CA ALA A 393 6.24 2.12 -4.95
C ALA A 393 6.16 1.48 -3.57
N THR A 394 5.04 0.82 -3.26
CA THR A 394 4.86 0.07 -2.00
C THR A 394 5.82 -1.12 -1.92
N ALA A 395 6.02 -1.87 -3.01
CA ALA A 395 6.97 -2.98 -3.03
C ALA A 395 8.42 -2.51 -2.80
N ILE A 396 8.79 -1.33 -3.34
CA ILE A 396 10.09 -0.68 -3.05
C ILE A 396 10.20 -0.37 -1.54
N MET A 397 9.19 0.26 -0.95
CA MET A 397 9.16 0.54 0.49
C MET A 397 9.26 -0.74 1.31
N TYR A 398 8.49 -1.77 0.96
CA TYR A 398 8.48 -3.06 1.67
C TYR A 398 9.83 -3.78 1.58
N ALA A 399 10.57 -3.66 0.49
CA ALA A 399 11.87 -4.30 0.33
C ALA A 399 12.91 -3.85 1.37
N PHE A 400 12.81 -2.63 1.89
CA PHE A 400 13.70 -2.15 2.94
C PHE A 400 13.50 -2.86 4.28
N ALA A 401 12.30 -3.33 4.60
CA ALA A 401 12.00 -3.94 5.90
C ALA A 401 12.82 -5.22 6.19
N PRO A 402 12.85 -6.25 5.31
CA PRO A 402 13.64 -7.45 5.54
C PRO A 402 15.15 -7.18 5.59
N VAL A 403 15.67 -6.27 4.77
CA VAL A 403 17.08 -5.84 4.81
C VAL A 403 17.39 -5.17 6.15
N SER A 404 16.54 -4.24 6.59
CA SER A 404 16.69 -3.54 7.86
C SER A 404 16.64 -4.50 9.04
N LEU A 405 15.68 -5.44 9.04
CA LEU A 405 15.54 -6.42 10.13
C LEU A 405 16.73 -7.35 10.22
N ALA A 406 17.23 -7.88 9.09
CA ALA A 406 18.44 -8.72 9.06
C ALA A 406 19.66 -7.97 9.58
N SER A 407 19.81 -6.72 9.18
CA SER A 407 20.86 -5.83 9.63
C SER A 407 20.79 -5.55 11.13
N LEU A 408 19.61 -5.22 11.64
CA LEU A 408 19.38 -4.95 13.07
C LEU A 408 19.49 -6.20 13.95
N HIS A 409 19.24 -7.39 13.41
CA HIS A 409 19.57 -8.65 14.09
C HIS A 409 21.10 -8.79 14.34
N LYS A 410 21.90 -8.33 13.37
CA LYS A 410 23.37 -8.40 13.44
C LYS A 410 23.98 -7.38 14.40
N VAL A 411 23.50 -6.13 14.40
CA VAL A 411 24.14 -5.01 15.10
C VAL A 411 23.45 -4.59 16.40
N ASP A 412 22.17 -4.92 16.60
CA ASP A 412 21.37 -4.66 17.81
C ASP A 412 20.72 -5.97 18.33
N GLY A 413 21.52 -7.03 18.39
CA GLY A 413 21.09 -8.37 18.82
C GLY A 413 20.66 -8.47 20.28
N VAL A 414 21.17 -7.57 21.14
CA VAL A 414 20.88 -7.53 22.57
C VAL A 414 19.53 -6.91 22.92
N ARG A 415 18.91 -6.18 21.97
CA ARG A 415 17.60 -5.55 22.20
C ARG A 415 16.52 -6.61 22.42
N SER A 416 15.72 -6.41 23.45
CA SER A 416 14.56 -7.28 23.75
C SER A 416 13.54 -7.23 22.63
N ARG A 417 13.19 -8.39 22.08
CA ARG A 417 12.18 -8.58 21.03
C ARG A 417 11.02 -9.38 21.57
N SER A 418 9.84 -8.76 21.63
CA SER A 418 8.60 -9.41 22.10
C SER A 418 7.98 -10.32 21.03
N TYR A 419 8.27 -10.08 19.77
CA TYR A 419 7.96 -10.93 18.64
C TYR A 419 9.23 -11.16 17.81
N ARG A 420 9.42 -12.36 17.30
CA ARG A 420 10.53 -12.72 16.41
C ARG A 420 9.98 -13.45 15.19
N VAL A 421 10.49 -13.08 14.03
CA VAL A 421 10.20 -13.76 12.77
C VAL A 421 10.69 -15.22 12.87
N PRO A 422 9.83 -16.20 12.53
CA PRO A 422 10.27 -17.60 12.49
C PRO A 422 11.29 -17.80 11.37
N MET A 423 12.31 -18.65 11.60
CA MET A 423 13.34 -18.97 10.60
C MET A 423 13.86 -17.73 9.84
N PRO A 424 14.43 -16.70 10.52
CA PRO A 424 14.77 -15.42 9.89
C PRO A 424 15.76 -15.57 8.74
N ALA A 425 16.64 -16.57 8.77
CA ALA A 425 17.59 -16.87 7.70
C ALA A 425 16.90 -17.25 6.36
N LEU A 426 15.67 -17.75 6.40
CA LEU A 426 14.87 -18.08 5.22
C LEU A 426 13.84 -16.99 4.91
N VAL A 427 13.10 -16.54 5.92
CA VAL A 427 11.97 -15.61 5.75
C VAL A 427 12.43 -14.23 5.27
N LEU A 428 13.55 -13.70 5.80
CA LEU A 428 13.99 -12.35 5.43
C LEU A 428 14.47 -12.26 3.97
N PRO A 429 15.35 -13.16 3.47
CA PRO A 429 15.67 -13.16 2.04
C PRO A 429 14.45 -13.42 1.16
N ALA A 430 13.55 -14.35 1.54
CA ALA A 430 12.34 -14.64 0.79
C ALA A 430 11.38 -13.43 0.74
N ALA A 431 11.25 -12.67 1.82
CA ALA A 431 10.48 -11.42 1.87
C ALA A 431 11.06 -10.36 0.91
N PHE A 432 12.38 -10.21 0.88
CA PHE A 432 13.04 -9.30 -0.07
C PHE A 432 12.85 -9.76 -1.53
N CYS A 433 12.99 -11.05 -1.81
CA CYS A 433 12.70 -11.62 -3.13
C CYS A 433 11.23 -11.37 -3.54
N SER A 434 10.28 -11.55 -2.61
CA SER A 434 8.86 -11.30 -2.85
C SER A 434 8.60 -9.86 -3.28
N ALA A 435 9.19 -8.88 -2.58
CA ALA A 435 9.07 -7.47 -2.97
C ALA A 435 9.65 -7.21 -4.37
N ASN A 436 10.81 -7.79 -4.70
CA ASN A 436 11.45 -7.61 -6.00
C ASN A 436 10.68 -8.30 -7.14
N LEU A 437 10.08 -9.46 -6.90
CA LEU A 437 9.20 -10.11 -7.87
C LEU A 437 7.94 -9.28 -8.13
N ILE A 438 7.35 -8.66 -7.10
CA ILE A 438 6.22 -7.73 -7.29
C ILE A 438 6.64 -6.55 -8.16
N ILE A 439 7.82 -5.96 -7.94
CA ILE A 439 8.36 -4.88 -8.79
C ILE A 439 8.50 -5.36 -10.23
N TYR A 440 9.10 -6.54 -10.43
CA TYR A 440 9.34 -7.12 -11.76
C TYR A 440 8.04 -7.38 -12.53
N TRP A 441 7.03 -7.99 -11.89
CA TRP A 441 5.72 -8.24 -12.51
C TRP A 441 4.91 -6.97 -12.77
N GLY A 442 5.24 -5.85 -12.12
CA GLY A 442 4.71 -4.51 -12.44
C GLY A 442 5.07 -4.03 -13.84
N GLY A 443 6.03 -4.70 -14.47
CA GLY A 443 6.48 -4.48 -15.83
C GLY A 443 7.51 -3.36 -15.99
N PHE A 444 8.24 -3.43 -17.12
CA PHE A 444 9.35 -2.51 -17.40
C PHE A 444 8.93 -1.05 -17.38
N GLU A 445 7.78 -0.73 -18.01
CA GLU A 445 7.30 0.66 -18.08
C GLU A 445 7.10 1.27 -16.68
N THR A 446 6.49 0.54 -15.75
CA THR A 446 6.28 0.98 -14.38
C THR A 446 7.60 1.08 -13.61
N THR A 447 8.47 0.06 -13.77
CA THR A 447 9.74 -0.02 -13.04
C THR A 447 10.69 1.11 -13.37
N TRP A 448 10.89 1.45 -14.66
CA TRP A 448 11.78 2.54 -15.02
C TRP A 448 11.22 3.92 -14.63
N LYS A 449 9.89 4.12 -14.74
CA LYS A 449 9.24 5.36 -14.29
C LYS A 449 9.41 5.56 -12.79
N LEU A 450 9.24 4.48 -12.00
CA LEU A 450 9.49 4.51 -10.57
C LEU A 450 10.96 4.76 -10.25
N ALA A 451 11.90 4.13 -10.98
CA ALA A 451 13.32 4.39 -10.78
C ALA A 451 13.67 5.87 -11.06
N CYS A 452 13.06 6.48 -12.07
CA CYS A 452 13.18 7.93 -12.30
C CYS A 452 12.59 8.75 -11.14
N ALA A 453 11.41 8.41 -10.65
CA ALA A 453 10.80 9.09 -9.52
C ALA A 453 11.66 8.96 -8.24
N MET A 454 12.26 7.79 -8.00
CA MET A 454 13.21 7.57 -6.91
C MET A 454 14.50 8.38 -7.10
N ALA A 455 15.03 8.47 -8.32
CA ALA A 455 16.20 9.29 -8.64
C ALA A 455 15.94 10.78 -8.41
N VAL A 456 14.75 11.28 -8.77
CA VAL A 456 14.32 12.66 -8.46
C VAL A 456 14.31 12.90 -6.96
N GLY A 457 13.74 11.97 -6.17
CA GLY A 457 13.76 12.07 -4.71
C GLY A 457 15.19 12.12 -4.14
N LEU A 458 16.06 11.20 -4.59
CA LEU A 458 17.47 11.18 -4.17
C LEU A 458 18.23 12.45 -4.56
N MET A 459 17.92 13.04 -5.72
CA MET A 459 18.48 14.32 -6.12
C MET A 459 18.02 15.47 -5.20
N LEU A 460 16.73 15.52 -4.86
CA LEU A 460 16.20 16.49 -3.89
C LEU A 460 16.86 16.32 -2.52
N PHE A 461 17.02 15.08 -2.06
CA PHE A 461 17.73 14.77 -0.83
C PHE A 461 19.19 15.23 -0.88
N ALA A 462 19.92 14.97 -1.98
CA ALA A 462 21.31 15.38 -2.14
C ALA A 462 21.46 16.91 -2.09
N ILE A 463 20.55 17.67 -2.73
CA ILE A 463 20.51 19.14 -2.66
C ILE A 463 20.25 19.60 -1.22
N GLY A 464 19.30 18.98 -0.53
CA GLY A 464 19.00 19.27 0.89
C GLY A 464 20.20 18.95 1.79
N ALA A 465 20.81 17.79 1.61
CA ALA A 465 21.99 17.35 2.39
C ALA A 465 23.20 18.27 2.19
N TRP A 466 23.43 18.72 0.96
CA TRP A 466 24.49 19.69 0.63
C TRP A 466 24.24 21.04 1.30
N ARG A 467 22.99 21.51 1.27
CA ARG A 467 22.62 22.85 1.79
C ARG A 467 22.55 22.90 3.33
N PHE A 468 22.16 21.81 3.98
CA PHE A 468 21.86 21.77 5.42
C PHE A 468 22.81 20.89 6.25
N GLY A 469 23.75 20.17 5.62
CA GLY A 469 24.77 19.41 6.33
C GLY A 469 24.24 18.21 7.13
N THR A 470 23.38 17.38 6.52
CA THR A 470 22.71 16.24 7.21
C THR A 470 23.64 15.11 7.67
N GLY A 471 24.95 15.20 7.41
CA GLY A 471 25.90 14.11 7.72
C GLY A 471 25.78 12.87 6.84
N ALA A 472 24.92 12.91 5.81
CA ALA A 472 24.67 11.80 4.88
C ALA A 472 25.96 11.28 4.19
N GLN A 473 26.94 12.15 3.98
CA GLN A 473 28.22 11.77 3.38
C GLN A 473 28.95 10.65 4.14
N ARG A 474 28.79 10.58 5.48
CA ARG A 474 29.43 9.56 6.31
C ARG A 474 28.84 8.16 6.13
N THR A 475 27.64 8.05 5.55
CA THR A 475 26.89 6.80 5.39
C THR A 475 26.63 6.42 3.93
N ILE A 476 27.29 7.10 2.96
CA ILE A 476 27.14 6.76 1.52
C ILE A 476 27.49 5.29 1.28
N ARG A 477 28.56 4.79 1.91
CA ARG A 477 28.98 3.40 1.76
C ARG A 477 27.87 2.41 2.16
N ASN A 478 27.14 2.71 3.24
CA ASN A 478 26.09 1.85 3.77
C ASN A 478 24.84 1.81 2.86
N ALA A 479 24.63 2.83 2.04
CA ALA A 479 23.51 2.93 1.10
C ALA A 479 23.91 2.58 -0.36
N PHE A 480 25.17 2.24 -0.63
CA PHE A 480 25.69 2.04 -1.99
C PHE A 480 24.97 0.93 -2.76
N TRP A 481 24.41 -0.07 -2.09
CA TRP A 481 23.63 -1.15 -2.70
C TRP A 481 22.34 -0.68 -3.39
N ILE A 482 21.80 0.48 -3.03
CA ILE A 482 20.52 1.01 -3.54
C ILE A 482 20.60 1.33 -5.04
N GLY A 483 21.68 1.97 -5.49
CA GLY A 483 21.88 2.31 -6.91
C GLY A 483 21.89 1.07 -7.82
N PRO A 484 22.79 0.10 -7.60
CA PRO A 484 22.81 -1.16 -8.36
C PRO A 484 21.51 -1.97 -8.23
N TRP A 485 20.81 -1.92 -7.08
CA TRP A 485 19.51 -2.55 -6.94
C TRP A 485 18.49 -1.99 -7.93
N PHE A 486 18.29 -0.66 -7.99
CA PHE A 486 17.38 -0.04 -8.96
C PHE A 486 17.82 -0.27 -10.40
N ALA A 487 19.09 -0.10 -10.70
CA ALA A 487 19.62 -0.31 -12.05
C ALA A 487 19.40 -1.76 -12.51
N GLY A 488 19.63 -2.73 -11.65
CA GLY A 488 19.39 -4.14 -11.92
C GLY A 488 17.92 -4.47 -12.15
N GLN A 489 17.02 -3.92 -11.31
CA GLN A 489 15.58 -4.10 -11.50
C GLN A 489 15.09 -3.55 -12.85
N VAL A 490 15.56 -2.37 -13.24
CA VAL A 490 15.24 -1.77 -14.54
C VAL A 490 15.80 -2.63 -15.69
N LEU A 491 17.06 -3.08 -15.58
CA LEU A 491 17.71 -3.92 -16.60
C LEU A 491 16.98 -5.26 -16.76
N ILE A 492 16.69 -5.95 -15.65
CA ILE A 492 15.99 -7.24 -15.69
C ILE A 492 14.55 -7.05 -16.21
N GLY A 493 13.86 -5.98 -15.82
CA GLY A 493 12.54 -5.62 -16.36
C GLY A 493 12.59 -5.36 -17.87
N TRP A 494 13.63 -4.69 -18.37
CA TRP A 494 13.83 -4.45 -19.81
C TRP A 494 14.09 -5.73 -20.59
N LEU A 495 14.90 -6.65 -20.07
CA LEU A 495 15.18 -7.94 -20.68
C LEU A 495 14.01 -8.94 -20.55
N GLY A 496 13.15 -8.73 -19.57
CA GLY A 496 12.02 -9.59 -19.21
C GLY A 496 10.85 -9.49 -20.19
N ARG A 497 9.68 -9.92 -19.72
CA ARG A 497 8.47 -10.11 -20.54
C ARG A 497 7.26 -9.28 -20.12
N TYR A 498 7.33 -8.59 -18.95
CA TYR A 498 6.19 -7.86 -18.41
C TYR A 498 6.28 -6.37 -18.74
N GLY A 499 5.13 -5.80 -19.16
CA GLY A 499 4.96 -4.39 -19.45
C GLY A 499 5.46 -3.93 -20.82
N ASN A 500 4.99 -2.75 -21.22
CA ASN A 500 5.36 -2.14 -22.49
C ASN A 500 6.86 -1.80 -22.54
N GLY A 501 7.48 -2.06 -23.67
CA GLY A 501 8.90 -1.77 -23.92
C GLY A 501 9.87 -2.85 -23.41
N SER A 502 9.40 -3.92 -22.78
CA SER A 502 10.21 -5.09 -22.47
C SER A 502 10.62 -5.84 -23.76
N ARG A 503 11.79 -6.48 -23.72
CA ARG A 503 12.38 -7.16 -24.90
C ARG A 503 12.00 -8.62 -25.03
N ASN A 504 11.40 -9.22 -24.00
CA ASN A 504 11.03 -10.64 -23.96
C ASN A 504 12.19 -11.60 -24.30
N LEU A 505 13.39 -11.30 -23.80
CA LEU A 505 14.60 -12.10 -24.05
C LEU A 505 14.78 -13.23 -23.02
N LEU A 506 14.16 -13.10 -21.85
CA LEU A 506 14.24 -14.11 -20.81
C LEU A 506 13.12 -15.14 -21.00
N PRO A 507 13.45 -16.46 -21.15
CA PRO A 507 12.45 -17.51 -21.25
C PRO A 507 11.57 -17.63 -19.99
N ASP A 508 10.46 -18.39 -20.10
CA ASP A 508 9.59 -18.72 -18.96
C ASP A 508 10.40 -19.32 -17.81
N TRP A 509 10.13 -18.86 -16.59
CA TRP A 509 10.79 -19.26 -15.35
C TRP A 509 12.23 -18.77 -15.18
N VAL A 510 13.00 -18.58 -16.27
CA VAL A 510 14.37 -18.03 -16.21
C VAL A 510 14.33 -16.60 -15.66
N ASP A 511 13.36 -15.82 -16.05
CA ASP A 511 13.15 -14.47 -15.57
C ASP A 511 12.95 -14.45 -14.04
N ILE A 512 12.11 -15.33 -13.50
CA ILE A 512 11.87 -15.45 -12.04
C ILE A 512 13.15 -15.89 -11.31
N ILE A 513 13.89 -16.85 -11.88
CA ILE A 513 15.17 -17.30 -11.32
C ILE A 513 16.17 -16.15 -11.29
N VAL A 514 16.29 -15.38 -12.39
CA VAL A 514 17.20 -14.23 -12.50
C VAL A 514 16.85 -13.15 -11.46
N VAL A 515 15.57 -12.78 -11.35
CA VAL A 515 15.11 -11.82 -10.32
C VAL A 515 15.42 -12.33 -8.92
N THR A 516 15.18 -13.62 -8.66
CA THR A 516 15.40 -14.22 -7.33
C THR A 516 16.89 -14.23 -6.98
N LEU A 517 17.76 -14.69 -7.88
CA LEU A 517 19.20 -14.73 -7.65
C LEU A 517 19.79 -13.32 -7.50
N PHE A 518 19.36 -12.38 -8.32
CA PHE A 518 19.72 -10.98 -8.20
C PHE A 518 19.29 -10.41 -6.84
N SER A 519 18.06 -10.69 -6.43
CA SER A 519 17.54 -10.24 -5.14
C SER A 519 18.34 -10.80 -3.97
N LEU A 520 18.67 -12.09 -3.99
CA LEU A 520 19.52 -12.69 -2.96
C LEU A 520 20.90 -12.04 -2.90
N ALA A 521 21.53 -11.81 -4.06
CA ALA A 521 22.84 -11.14 -4.13
C ALA A 521 22.77 -9.72 -3.52
N ILE A 522 21.76 -8.92 -3.89
CA ILE A 522 21.55 -7.58 -3.33
C ILE A 522 21.25 -7.65 -1.83
N PHE A 523 20.40 -8.59 -1.38
CA PHE A 523 20.05 -8.73 0.03
C PHE A 523 21.28 -8.95 0.91
N TYR A 524 22.09 -9.96 0.59
CA TYR A 524 23.28 -10.27 1.38
C TYR A 524 24.35 -9.17 1.29
N TRP A 525 24.46 -8.52 0.12
CA TRP A 525 25.35 -7.37 -0.03
C TRP A 525 24.86 -6.19 0.83
N ALA A 526 23.59 -5.85 0.79
CA ALA A 526 23.01 -4.80 1.64
C ALA A 526 23.25 -5.08 3.13
N VAL A 527 22.98 -6.30 3.60
CA VAL A 527 23.23 -6.70 5.00
C VAL A 527 24.72 -6.64 5.37
N SER A 528 25.64 -6.82 4.41
CA SER A 528 27.08 -6.63 4.66
C SER A 528 27.48 -5.17 4.88
N LEU A 529 26.69 -4.24 4.32
CA LEU A 529 26.91 -2.78 4.40
C LEU A 529 26.16 -2.11 5.56
N THR A 530 25.68 -2.87 6.53
CA THR A 530 24.99 -2.37 7.74
C THR A 530 25.88 -1.37 8.49
N LEU A 531 25.29 -0.40 9.18
CA LEU A 531 25.99 0.48 10.15
C LEU A 531 26.66 -0.35 11.25
N THR A 532 27.65 0.22 11.92
CA THR A 532 28.21 -0.38 13.14
C THR A 532 27.18 -0.36 14.27
N SER A 533 27.39 -1.21 15.29
CA SER A 533 26.51 -1.22 16.48
C SER A 533 26.44 0.16 17.16
N GLU A 534 27.57 0.87 17.24
CA GLU A 534 27.63 2.24 17.76
C GLU A 534 26.85 3.22 16.87
N GLY A 535 26.99 3.10 15.53
CA GLY A 535 26.26 3.92 14.57
C GLY A 535 24.74 3.73 14.66
N THR A 536 24.30 2.48 14.80
CA THR A 536 22.88 2.14 15.01
C THR A 536 22.38 2.69 16.36
N ALA A 537 23.14 2.51 17.45
CA ALA A 537 22.77 3.04 18.76
C ALA A 537 22.67 4.57 18.73
N ALA A 538 23.61 5.25 18.07
CA ALA A 538 23.59 6.71 17.89
C ALA A 538 22.38 7.16 17.05
N ALA A 539 22.01 6.43 15.99
CA ALA A 539 20.86 6.74 15.16
C ALA A 539 19.54 6.63 15.96
N VAL A 540 19.39 5.56 16.75
CA VAL A 540 18.22 5.34 17.61
C VAL A 540 18.15 6.39 18.73
N ALA A 541 19.31 6.72 19.36
CA ALA A 541 19.37 7.72 20.43
C ALA A 541 19.05 9.13 19.92
N LYS A 542 19.55 9.51 18.74
CA LYS A 542 19.26 10.79 18.11
C LYS A 542 17.76 10.98 17.86
N ASP A 543 17.10 9.93 17.37
CA ASP A 543 15.67 9.95 17.14
C ASP A 543 14.87 10.10 18.45
N ALA A 544 15.30 9.43 19.51
CA ALA A 544 14.69 9.58 20.84
C ALA A 544 14.87 10.99 21.41
N GLN A 545 16.06 11.61 21.23
CA GLN A 545 16.33 13.00 21.66
C GLN A 545 15.51 14.02 20.89
N GLN A 546 15.40 13.87 19.58
CA GLN A 546 14.59 14.77 18.73
C GLN A 546 13.11 14.75 19.16
N ILE A 547 12.59 13.58 19.51
CA ILE A 547 11.26 13.39 20.07
C ILE A 547 11.13 14.07 21.46
N GLU A 548 12.18 14.14 22.28
CA GLU A 548 12.16 14.83 23.58
C GLU A 548 12.26 16.36 23.43
N ASP A 549 13.02 16.86 22.47
CA ASP A 549 13.18 18.29 22.23
C ASP A 549 11.89 18.91 21.67
N ASP A 550 11.16 18.18 20.80
CA ASP A 550 9.86 18.59 20.27
C ASP A 550 8.76 18.72 21.36
N LYS A 551 8.98 18.12 22.55
CA LYS A 551 8.06 18.27 23.70
C LYS A 551 8.28 19.54 24.51
N ARG A 552 9.47 20.14 24.40
CA ARG A 552 9.84 21.30 25.20
C ARG A 552 9.49 22.63 24.54
N VAL A 553 9.10 22.58 23.28
CA VAL A 553 8.61 23.73 22.47
C VAL A 553 7.09 23.69 22.37
#